data_129e7f8c972b85c154187268e1ae0bac
#
_entry.id   129e7f8c972b85c154187268e1ae0bac
#
_cell.length_a   1.000
_cell.length_b   1.000
_cell.length_c   1.000
_cell.angle_alpha   90.00
_cell.angle_beta   90.00
_cell.angle_gamma   90.00
#
_symmetry.space_group_name_H-M   'P 1'
#
loop_
_entity.id
_entity.type
_entity.pdbx_description
1 polymer ?
#
loop_
_entity_poly.entity_id
_entity_poly.type
_entity_poly.pdbx_seq_one_letter_code
_entity_poly.pdbx_strand_id
1 'polypeptide(L)'
;MLRVVVFVGDAEKSQRIFKVAQEAVKKVNVKCELTYAKEAQKILDNLEVTSSYYDVFIFNALNEECEKLARRIRSVNLTSTIIYLCDNDMKNVLNIIKFRPSRVIFSNGKASEIVDSIRFACHEQLHFKPYFTVKSKESTMRIPHESITYFESSQRKVTLFAKKKAFEFYAKLNEVITLLPQDQFVKCHQSFIVNLAKVKELDKVNRCFMMDSGDVIEISKSNYQQVINQYNEYVDRH
;
A
#
# COMPACT_ATOMS: atom_id res chain seq x y z
N MET A 1 1.65 9.43 3.31
CA MET A 1 2.86 9.33 4.15
C MET A 1 2.81 8.00 4.86
N LEU A 2 3.80 7.15 4.67
CA LEU A 2 3.89 5.85 5.34
C LEU A 2 4.50 6.04 6.74
N ARG A 3 3.96 5.32 7.72
CA ARG A 3 4.50 5.31 9.09
C ARG A 3 5.14 3.95 9.36
N VAL A 4 6.44 3.97 9.57
CA VAL A 4 7.26 2.79 9.81
C VAL A 4 7.71 2.81 11.26
N VAL A 5 7.54 1.73 12.00
CA VAL A 5 8.03 1.59 13.37
C VAL A 5 9.06 0.47 13.48
N VAL A 6 10.16 0.76 14.19
CA VAL A 6 11.21 -0.21 14.52
C VAL A 6 11.14 -0.53 16.02
N PHE A 7 10.96 -1.80 16.32
CA PHE A 7 11.00 -2.34 17.69
C PHE A 7 11.55 -3.77 17.65
N VAL A 8 12.73 -4.00 18.23
CA VAL A 8 13.36 -5.34 18.24
C VAL A 8 13.63 -5.87 19.65
N GLY A 9 13.10 -5.19 20.67
CA GLY A 9 13.19 -5.63 22.07
C GLY A 9 14.53 -5.37 22.75
N ASP A 10 15.60 -5.11 22.00
CA ASP A 10 16.92 -4.74 22.47
C ASP A 10 17.22 -3.31 22.02
N ALA A 11 17.59 -2.43 22.95
CA ALA A 11 17.75 -1.01 22.68
C ALA A 11 18.90 -0.71 21.72
N GLU A 12 20.04 -1.40 21.83
CA GLU A 12 21.22 -1.19 20.99
C GLU A 12 20.98 -1.72 19.58
N LYS A 13 20.46 -2.94 19.46
CA LYS A 13 20.00 -3.52 18.17
C LYS A 13 18.96 -2.63 17.49
N SER A 14 17.97 -2.17 18.25
CA SER A 14 16.91 -1.28 17.72
C SER A 14 17.49 0.01 17.15
N GLN A 15 18.42 0.63 17.87
CA GLN A 15 19.04 1.88 17.41
C GLN A 15 19.91 1.67 16.15
N ARG A 16 20.63 0.55 16.06
CA ARG A 16 21.40 0.20 14.86
C ARG A 16 20.49 0.01 13.66
N ILE A 17 19.43 -0.78 13.81
CA ILE A 17 18.47 -1.05 12.74
C ILE A 17 17.72 0.21 12.34
N PHE A 18 17.38 1.06 13.31
CA PHE A 18 16.76 2.34 13.05
C PHE A 18 17.64 3.26 12.18
N LYS A 19 18.94 3.34 12.44
CA LYS A 19 19.89 4.09 11.59
C LYS A 19 19.91 3.57 10.16
N VAL A 20 19.97 2.23 9.99
CA VAL A 20 19.92 1.61 8.66
C VAL A 20 18.58 1.90 7.96
N ALA A 21 17.49 1.83 8.69
CA ALA A 21 16.15 2.14 8.18
C ALA A 21 16.04 3.63 7.77
N GLN A 22 16.66 4.56 8.52
CA GLN A 22 16.71 5.98 8.13
C GLN A 22 17.39 6.19 6.77
N GLU A 23 18.52 5.52 6.54
CA GLU A 23 19.22 5.59 5.25
C GLU A 23 18.39 4.93 4.12
N ALA A 24 17.68 3.86 4.43
CA ALA A 24 16.79 3.20 3.49
C ALA A 24 15.64 4.12 3.05
N VAL A 25 14.97 4.75 4.01
CA VAL A 25 13.82 5.63 3.76
C VAL A 25 14.22 6.85 2.91
N LYS A 26 15.43 7.40 3.10
CA LYS A 26 15.95 8.50 2.24
C LYS A 26 16.08 8.10 0.77
N LYS A 27 16.33 6.81 0.49
CA LYS A 27 16.50 6.27 -0.87
C LYS A 27 15.18 5.84 -1.52
N VAL A 28 14.09 5.82 -0.76
CA VAL A 28 12.75 5.48 -1.26
C VAL A 28 12.04 6.77 -1.64
N ASN A 29 11.56 6.87 -2.86
CA ASN A 29 10.83 8.05 -3.35
C ASN A 29 9.39 8.11 -2.81
N VAL A 30 9.24 7.87 -1.49
CA VAL A 30 7.97 7.88 -0.77
C VAL A 30 8.14 8.64 0.54
N LYS A 31 7.21 9.54 0.84
CA LYS A 31 7.23 10.27 2.11
C LYS A 31 6.95 9.29 3.26
N CYS A 32 7.98 8.94 4.02
CA CYS A 32 7.93 8.04 5.17
C CYS A 32 8.22 8.79 6.47
N GLU A 33 7.49 8.43 7.52
CA GLU A 33 7.78 8.79 8.89
C GLU A 33 8.30 7.53 9.61
N LEU A 34 9.53 7.62 10.13
CA LEU A 34 10.17 6.50 10.80
C LEU A 34 10.20 6.77 12.31
N THR A 35 9.65 5.84 13.08
CA THR A 35 9.58 5.91 14.54
C THR A 35 10.45 4.82 15.15
N TYR A 36 11.23 5.17 16.17
CA TYR A 36 11.89 4.24 17.07
C TYR A 36 11.05 4.07 18.33
N ALA A 37 10.57 2.87 18.59
CA ALA A 37 9.87 2.54 19.82
C ALA A 37 10.84 1.88 20.79
N LYS A 38 10.98 2.45 21.99
CA LYS A 38 11.77 1.87 23.08
C LYS A 38 11.01 0.78 23.82
N GLU A 39 9.69 0.90 23.89
CA GLU A 39 8.77 0.05 24.63
C GLU A 39 7.62 -0.39 23.75
N ALA A 40 7.19 -1.65 23.92
CA ALA A 40 6.05 -2.22 23.21
C ALA A 40 4.75 -1.47 23.51
N GLN A 41 4.60 -0.98 24.76
CA GLN A 41 3.38 -0.26 25.19
C GLN A 41 3.09 0.95 24.33
N LYS A 42 4.09 1.72 23.94
CA LYS A 42 3.91 2.89 23.06
C LYS A 42 3.31 2.53 21.68
N ILE A 43 3.64 1.34 21.18
CA ILE A 43 3.06 0.85 19.93
C ILE A 43 1.60 0.45 20.17
N LEU A 44 1.30 -0.21 21.29
CA LEU A 44 -0.07 -0.60 21.66
C LEU A 44 -0.97 0.61 21.83
N ASP A 45 -0.53 1.63 22.56
CA ASP A 45 -1.28 2.88 22.77
C ASP A 45 -1.65 3.54 21.44
N ASN A 46 -0.71 3.59 20.50
CA ASN A 46 -0.99 4.14 19.17
C ASN A 46 -1.97 3.28 18.35
N LEU A 47 -1.95 1.95 18.52
CA LEU A 47 -2.88 1.04 17.86
C LEU A 47 -4.30 1.13 18.45
N GLU A 48 -4.44 1.53 19.73
CA GLU A 48 -5.73 1.80 20.36
C GLU A 48 -6.37 3.08 19.84
N VAL A 49 -5.57 4.11 19.55
CA VAL A 49 -6.06 5.35 18.92
C VAL A 49 -6.56 5.07 17.51
N THR A 50 -5.81 4.29 16.74
CA THR A 50 -6.22 3.82 15.40
C THR A 50 -5.49 2.55 15.01
N SER A 51 -6.21 1.51 14.61
CA SER A 51 -5.66 0.22 14.20
C SER A 51 -4.69 0.32 12.99
N SER A 52 -4.73 1.41 12.24
CA SER A 52 -3.86 1.69 11.10
C SER A 52 -2.86 2.82 11.36
N TYR A 53 -2.46 3.05 12.62
CA TYR A 53 -1.50 4.09 12.97
C TYR A 53 -0.15 3.89 12.28
N TYR A 54 0.35 2.64 12.27
CA TYR A 54 1.56 2.27 11.54
C TYR A 54 1.21 1.41 10.32
N ASP A 55 1.90 1.66 9.21
CA ASP A 55 1.78 0.89 7.98
C ASP A 55 2.78 -0.28 7.94
N VAL A 56 3.98 -0.09 8.52
CA VAL A 56 5.08 -1.06 8.48
C VAL A 56 5.68 -1.23 9.87
N PHE A 57 5.86 -2.48 10.28
CA PHE A 57 6.50 -2.88 11.54
C PHE A 57 7.78 -3.66 11.25
N ILE A 58 8.87 -3.33 11.94
CA ILE A 58 10.14 -4.07 11.89
C ILE A 58 10.39 -4.66 13.28
N PHE A 59 10.33 -5.98 13.39
CA PHE A 59 10.39 -6.74 14.64
C PHE A 59 11.55 -7.74 14.66
N ASN A 60 11.94 -8.19 15.85
CA ASN A 60 12.82 -9.34 16.06
C ASN A 60 11.98 -10.60 16.29
N ALA A 61 12.29 -11.67 15.57
CA ALA A 61 11.60 -12.96 15.66
C ALA A 61 11.78 -13.67 17.02
N LEU A 62 12.87 -13.39 17.74
CA LEU A 62 13.19 -14.01 19.02
C LEU A 62 12.63 -13.27 20.24
N ASN A 63 11.96 -12.15 20.04
CA ASN A 63 11.46 -11.33 21.13
C ASN A 63 9.99 -11.59 21.40
N GLU A 64 9.63 -12.02 22.61
CA GLU A 64 8.25 -12.31 23.00
C GLU A 64 7.31 -11.10 22.93
N GLU A 65 7.81 -9.90 23.21
CA GLU A 65 7.01 -8.68 23.08
C GLU A 65 6.67 -8.39 21.61
N CYS A 66 7.62 -8.67 20.70
CA CYS A 66 7.35 -8.59 19.24
C CYS A 66 6.28 -9.60 18.82
N GLU A 67 6.25 -10.79 19.40
CA GLU A 67 5.20 -11.78 19.16
C GLU A 67 3.84 -11.30 19.65
N LYS A 68 3.76 -10.78 20.86
CA LYS A 68 2.52 -10.22 21.43
C LYS A 68 1.99 -9.05 20.59
N LEU A 69 2.88 -8.16 20.18
CA LEU A 69 2.55 -7.05 19.26
C LEU A 69 2.02 -7.56 17.93
N ALA A 70 2.70 -8.51 17.30
CA ALA A 70 2.28 -9.05 16.01
C ALA A 70 0.89 -9.72 16.09
N ARG A 71 0.61 -10.45 17.17
CA ARG A 71 -0.71 -11.02 17.45
C ARG A 71 -1.77 -9.95 17.57
N ARG A 72 -1.49 -8.88 18.32
CA ARG A 72 -2.42 -7.74 18.47
C ARG A 72 -2.64 -7.01 17.14
N ILE A 73 -1.58 -6.75 16.38
CA ILE A 73 -1.67 -6.13 15.06
C ILE A 73 -2.57 -6.95 14.14
N ARG A 74 -2.36 -8.25 14.04
CA ARG A 74 -3.16 -9.13 13.16
C ARG A 74 -4.61 -9.29 13.61
N SER A 75 -4.93 -9.06 14.88
CA SER A 75 -6.32 -9.06 15.35
C SER A 75 -7.10 -7.79 14.96
N VAL A 76 -6.41 -6.69 14.68
CA VAL A 76 -7.06 -5.39 14.40
C VAL A 76 -6.75 -4.85 12.98
N ASN A 77 -5.65 -5.29 12.38
CA ASN A 77 -5.22 -4.83 11.06
C ASN A 77 -4.47 -5.93 10.30
N LEU A 78 -5.13 -6.50 9.30
CA LEU A 78 -4.55 -7.57 8.46
C LEU A 78 -3.65 -7.05 7.34
N THR A 79 -3.73 -5.77 7.01
CA THR A 79 -3.08 -5.18 5.83
C THR A 79 -1.74 -4.51 6.14
N SER A 80 -1.40 -4.30 7.43
CA SER A 80 -0.09 -3.74 7.78
C SER A 80 1.04 -4.72 7.47
N THR A 81 2.15 -4.19 6.98
CA THR A 81 3.34 -4.97 6.64
C THR A 81 4.16 -5.26 7.89
N ILE A 82 4.48 -6.53 8.15
CA ILE A 82 5.41 -6.94 9.22
C ILE A 82 6.67 -7.51 8.58
N ILE A 83 7.82 -6.93 8.91
CA ILE A 83 9.15 -7.40 8.55
C ILE A 83 9.78 -7.98 9.82
N TYR A 84 10.23 -9.23 9.76
CA TYR A 84 10.97 -9.84 10.86
C TYR A 84 12.45 -9.94 10.55
N LEU A 85 13.25 -9.57 11.56
CA LEU A 85 14.66 -9.91 11.63
C LEU A 85 14.77 -11.23 12.39
N CYS A 86 15.33 -12.25 11.76
CA CYS A 86 15.38 -13.61 12.29
C CYS A 86 16.81 -14.14 12.22
N ASP A 87 17.24 -14.85 13.23
CA ASP A 87 18.45 -15.65 13.14
C ASP A 87 18.20 -16.82 12.19
N ASN A 88 19.28 -17.39 11.63
CA ASN A 88 19.18 -18.47 10.64
C ASN A 88 18.77 -19.81 11.30
N ASP A 89 17.63 -19.79 11.99
CA ASP A 89 17.02 -20.95 12.64
C ASP A 89 15.58 -21.13 12.14
N MET A 90 15.34 -22.29 11.53
CA MET A 90 14.03 -22.64 10.96
C MET A 90 12.92 -22.67 12.01
N LYS A 91 13.20 -23.00 13.27
CA LYS A 91 12.19 -22.98 14.34
C LYS A 91 11.63 -21.57 14.56
N ASN A 92 12.51 -20.56 14.50
CA ASN A 92 12.11 -19.17 14.66
C ASN A 92 11.22 -18.71 13.50
N VAL A 93 11.51 -19.15 12.28
CA VAL A 93 10.70 -18.86 11.10
C VAL A 93 9.30 -19.47 11.24
N LEU A 94 9.20 -20.72 11.66
CA LEU A 94 7.91 -21.40 11.88
C LEU A 94 7.06 -20.70 12.94
N ASN A 95 7.67 -20.14 13.97
CA ASN A 95 6.97 -19.41 15.01
C ASN A 95 6.35 -18.10 14.53
N ILE A 96 6.96 -17.42 13.56
CA ILE A 96 6.50 -16.11 13.09
C ILE A 96 5.59 -16.19 11.85
N ILE A 97 5.60 -17.30 11.10
CA ILE A 97 4.83 -17.45 9.85
C ILE A 97 3.32 -17.30 10.08
N LYS A 98 2.82 -17.69 11.26
CA LYS A 98 1.42 -17.52 11.68
C LYS A 98 0.96 -16.05 11.71
N PHE A 99 1.89 -15.11 11.81
CA PHE A 99 1.61 -13.66 11.76
C PHE A 99 1.67 -13.07 10.35
N ARG A 100 1.81 -13.92 9.32
CA ARG A 100 1.86 -13.52 7.91
C ARG A 100 2.87 -12.39 7.68
N PRO A 101 4.17 -12.64 7.95
CA PRO A 101 5.19 -11.64 7.67
C PRO A 101 5.28 -11.39 6.16
N SER A 102 5.42 -10.13 5.76
CA SER A 102 5.67 -9.78 4.36
C SER A 102 7.11 -10.10 3.96
N ARG A 103 8.03 -10.00 4.92
CA ARG A 103 9.46 -10.33 4.73
C ARG A 103 10.05 -10.91 6.01
N VAL A 104 11.00 -11.84 5.81
CA VAL A 104 11.89 -12.33 6.87
C VAL A 104 13.32 -12.07 6.39
N ILE A 105 14.10 -11.33 7.19
CA ILE A 105 15.51 -11.02 6.93
C ILE A 105 16.33 -11.89 7.86
N PHE A 106 17.15 -12.77 7.29
CA PHE A 106 18.00 -13.68 8.07
C PHE A 106 19.31 -13.00 8.49
N SER A 107 19.72 -13.31 9.71
CA SER A 107 20.93 -12.92 10.43
C SER A 107 21.44 -11.49 10.21
N ASN A 108 21.69 -10.83 11.28
CA ASN A 108 22.44 -9.56 11.38
C ASN A 108 22.15 -8.47 10.35
N GLY A 109 21.08 -8.65 9.55
CA GLY A 109 20.48 -7.78 8.54
C GLY A 109 21.54 -6.98 7.80
N LYS A 110 22.02 -7.47 6.67
CA LYS A 110 22.82 -6.61 5.80
C LYS A 110 22.00 -5.35 5.52
N ALA A 111 22.62 -4.20 5.59
CA ALA A 111 21.94 -2.92 5.36
C ALA A 111 21.15 -2.91 4.04
N SER A 112 21.66 -3.57 2.99
CA SER A 112 20.97 -3.73 1.71
C SER A 112 19.64 -4.49 1.83
N GLU A 113 19.56 -5.57 2.60
CA GLU A 113 18.34 -6.37 2.77
C GLU A 113 17.27 -5.60 3.52
N ILE A 114 17.66 -4.80 4.52
CA ILE A 114 16.75 -3.91 5.23
C ILE A 114 16.22 -2.82 4.29
N VAL A 115 17.12 -2.22 3.49
CA VAL A 115 16.74 -1.23 2.46
C VAL A 115 15.73 -1.81 1.47
N ASP A 116 16.02 -2.99 0.92
CA ASP A 116 15.15 -3.63 -0.06
C ASP A 116 13.82 -4.07 0.55
N SER A 117 13.83 -4.52 1.81
CA SER A 117 12.60 -4.89 2.52
C SER A 117 11.72 -3.68 2.84
N ILE A 118 12.31 -2.54 3.22
CA ILE A 118 11.57 -1.29 3.42
C ILE A 118 11.02 -0.79 2.09
N ARG A 119 11.82 -0.84 1.01
CA ARG A 119 11.35 -0.45 -0.33
C ARG A 119 10.17 -1.30 -0.77
N PHE A 120 10.27 -2.60 -0.60
CA PHE A 120 9.19 -3.54 -0.89
C PHE A 120 7.94 -3.24 -0.04
N ALA A 121 8.10 -3.05 1.28
CA ALA A 121 7.00 -2.72 2.18
C ALA A 121 6.32 -1.39 1.81
N CYS A 122 7.11 -0.38 1.43
CA CYS A 122 6.58 0.89 0.95
C CYS A 122 5.77 0.69 -0.34
N HIS A 123 6.28 -0.12 -1.25
CA HIS A 123 5.58 -0.45 -2.50
C HIS A 123 4.28 -1.20 -2.22
N GLU A 124 4.32 -2.27 -1.42
CA GLU A 124 3.11 -3.00 -1.02
C GLU A 124 2.08 -2.09 -0.36
N GLN A 125 2.48 -1.28 0.63
CA GLN A 125 1.55 -0.41 1.35
C GLN A 125 0.93 0.68 0.47
N LEU A 126 1.60 1.12 -0.57
CA LEU A 126 1.03 2.03 -1.56
C LEU A 126 0.01 1.31 -2.46
N HIS A 127 0.29 0.04 -2.82
CA HIS A 127 -0.58 -0.77 -3.64
C HIS A 127 -1.75 -1.41 -2.85
N PHE A 128 -1.55 -1.71 -1.57
CA PHE A 128 -2.54 -2.40 -0.72
C PHE A 128 -3.35 -1.50 0.22
N LYS A 129 -3.33 -0.18 0.05
CA LYS A 129 -4.35 0.63 0.74
C LYS A 129 -5.71 0.26 0.15
N PRO A 130 -6.60 -0.38 0.93
CA PRO A 130 -7.89 -0.83 0.41
C PRO A 130 -8.84 0.33 0.11
N TYR A 131 -8.34 1.56 0.22
CA TYR A 131 -9.12 2.78 0.01
C TYR A 131 -8.28 3.94 -0.52
N PHE A 132 -8.88 4.73 -1.39
CA PHE A 132 -8.38 6.03 -1.81
C PHE A 132 -8.84 7.11 -0.83
N THR A 133 -7.97 8.07 -0.52
CA THR A 133 -8.30 9.14 0.43
C THR A 133 -8.49 10.45 -0.32
N VAL A 134 -9.70 10.98 -0.30
CA VAL A 134 -10.03 12.33 -0.78
C VAL A 134 -9.96 13.30 0.40
N LYS A 135 -9.13 14.34 0.28
CA LYS A 135 -9.02 15.42 1.27
C LYS A 135 -9.63 16.70 0.71
N SER A 136 -10.59 17.26 1.39
CA SER A 136 -11.10 18.61 1.19
C SER A 136 -10.71 19.51 2.36
N LYS A 137 -11.04 20.80 2.29
CA LYS A 137 -10.81 21.74 3.42
C LYS A 137 -11.62 21.34 4.67
N GLU A 138 -12.78 20.73 4.46
CA GLU A 138 -13.77 20.46 5.52
C GLU A 138 -13.79 19.01 5.97
N SER A 139 -13.29 18.07 5.14
CA SER A 139 -13.41 16.65 5.43
C SER A 139 -12.28 15.82 4.80
N THR A 140 -12.07 14.66 5.40
CA THR A 140 -11.22 13.60 4.83
C THR A 140 -12.08 12.35 4.67
N MET A 141 -12.28 11.90 3.45
CA MET A 141 -13.06 10.70 3.14
C MET A 141 -12.16 9.57 2.66
N ARG A 142 -12.45 8.35 3.10
CA ARG A 142 -11.82 7.12 2.64
C ARG A 142 -12.81 6.36 1.78
N ILE A 143 -12.45 6.12 0.54
CA ILE A 143 -13.29 5.45 -0.44
C ILE A 143 -12.64 4.12 -0.79
N PRO A 144 -13.26 2.96 -0.47
CA PRO A 144 -12.70 1.65 -0.79
C PRO A 144 -12.41 1.51 -2.28
N HIS A 145 -11.26 0.96 -2.65
CA HIS A 145 -10.88 0.74 -4.05
C HIS A 145 -11.92 -0.11 -4.78
N GLU A 146 -12.47 -1.11 -4.13
CA GLU A 146 -13.53 -1.98 -4.66
C GLU A 146 -14.81 -1.23 -5.06
N SER A 147 -15.06 -0.05 -4.46
CA SER A 147 -16.22 0.78 -4.77
C SER A 147 -15.97 1.81 -5.87
N ILE A 148 -14.69 2.05 -6.23
CA ILE A 148 -14.32 3.03 -7.24
C ILE A 148 -14.50 2.43 -8.64
N THR A 149 -15.20 3.13 -9.51
CA THR A 149 -15.38 2.75 -10.90
C THR A 149 -14.30 3.37 -11.79
N TYR A 150 -14.15 4.69 -11.74
CA TYR A 150 -13.12 5.41 -12.48
C TYR A 150 -12.86 6.81 -11.91
N PHE A 151 -11.82 7.47 -12.43
CA PHE A 151 -11.51 8.88 -12.18
C PHE A 151 -11.55 9.62 -13.51
N GLU A 152 -12.09 10.82 -13.49
CA GLU A 152 -12.12 11.74 -14.62
C GLU A 152 -11.45 13.06 -14.26
N SER A 153 -10.61 13.57 -15.14
CA SER A 153 -9.98 14.89 -14.99
C SER A 153 -10.63 15.90 -15.91
N SER A 154 -11.15 16.98 -15.34
CA SER A 154 -11.72 18.12 -16.06
C SER A 154 -11.33 19.43 -15.35
N GLN A 155 -10.89 20.43 -16.09
CA GLN A 155 -10.64 21.80 -15.60
C GLN A 155 -9.81 21.89 -14.29
N ARG A 156 -8.70 21.14 -14.18
CA ARG A 156 -7.82 21.04 -13.01
C ARG A 156 -8.40 20.34 -11.79
N LYS A 157 -9.59 19.79 -11.90
CA LYS A 157 -10.22 18.93 -10.89
C LYS A 157 -10.20 17.49 -11.35
N VAL A 158 -10.20 16.59 -10.38
CA VAL A 158 -10.42 15.16 -10.58
C VAL A 158 -11.71 14.79 -9.88
N THR A 159 -12.59 14.13 -10.61
CA THR A 159 -13.81 13.53 -10.09
C THR A 159 -13.59 12.03 -9.96
N LEU A 160 -13.77 11.51 -8.75
CA LEU A 160 -13.78 10.09 -8.44
C LEU A 160 -15.23 9.60 -8.47
N PHE A 161 -15.51 8.61 -9.30
CA PHE A 161 -16.81 7.95 -9.39
C PHE A 161 -16.77 6.63 -8.60
N ALA A 162 -17.66 6.49 -7.62
CA ALA A 162 -17.76 5.31 -6.78
C ALA A 162 -19.22 4.93 -6.53
N LYS A 163 -19.64 3.76 -7.01
CA LYS A 163 -21.06 3.35 -6.99
C LYS A 163 -21.94 4.41 -7.65
N LYS A 164 -22.85 5.03 -6.89
CA LYS A 164 -23.76 6.10 -7.38
C LYS A 164 -23.33 7.49 -6.90
N LYS A 165 -22.09 7.68 -6.43
CA LYS A 165 -21.59 8.94 -5.88
C LYS A 165 -20.37 9.42 -6.67
N ALA A 166 -20.25 10.75 -6.80
CA ALA A 166 -19.10 11.42 -7.36
C ALA A 166 -18.46 12.34 -6.32
N PHE A 167 -17.12 12.37 -6.29
CA PHE A 167 -16.35 13.17 -5.32
C PHE A 167 -15.29 13.98 -6.07
N GLU A 168 -15.42 15.31 -6.02
CA GLU A 168 -14.47 16.22 -6.66
C GLU A 168 -13.36 16.64 -5.71
N PHE A 169 -12.12 16.72 -6.25
CA PHE A 169 -10.97 17.23 -5.51
C PHE A 169 -9.93 17.80 -6.48
N TYR A 170 -9.04 18.65 -5.97
CA TYR A 170 -7.95 19.22 -6.77
C TYR A 170 -6.74 18.28 -6.76
N ALA A 171 -6.41 17.74 -7.93
CA ALA A 171 -5.22 16.93 -8.16
C ALA A 171 -4.89 16.85 -9.65
N LYS A 172 -3.69 16.38 -9.97
CA LYS A 172 -3.35 15.93 -11.33
C LYS A 172 -3.57 14.43 -11.45
N LEU A 173 -4.14 13.98 -12.55
CA LEU A 173 -4.43 12.57 -12.77
C LEU A 173 -3.17 11.69 -12.71
N ASN A 174 -2.00 12.24 -13.12
CA ASN A 174 -0.71 11.56 -13.00
C ASN A 174 -0.27 11.35 -11.54
N GLU A 175 -0.70 12.21 -10.62
CA GLU A 175 -0.44 12.04 -9.18
C GLU A 175 -1.41 11.03 -8.59
N VAL A 176 -2.66 11.03 -9.05
CA VAL A 176 -3.69 10.09 -8.61
C VAL A 176 -3.30 8.65 -8.93
N ILE A 177 -2.87 8.36 -10.17
CA ILE A 177 -2.51 6.98 -10.57
C ILE A 177 -1.35 6.42 -9.72
N THR A 178 -0.40 7.24 -9.26
CA THR A 178 0.70 6.77 -8.41
C THR A 178 0.26 6.37 -6.99
N LEU A 179 -0.96 6.73 -6.59
CA LEU A 179 -1.55 6.40 -5.29
C LEU A 179 -2.47 5.17 -5.34
N LEU A 180 -2.64 4.59 -6.52
CA LEU A 180 -3.56 3.47 -6.78
C LEU A 180 -2.80 2.17 -7.06
N PRO A 181 -3.36 1.00 -6.75
CA PRO A 181 -2.82 -0.29 -7.15
C PRO A 181 -2.68 -0.39 -8.68
N GLN A 182 -1.44 -0.56 -9.16
CA GLN A 182 -1.11 -0.56 -10.59
C GLN A 182 -1.60 -1.82 -11.32
N ASP A 183 -1.86 -2.89 -10.58
CA ASP A 183 -2.45 -4.14 -11.08
C ASP A 183 -3.97 -4.06 -11.23
N GLN A 184 -4.63 -3.09 -10.59
CA GLN A 184 -6.08 -2.92 -10.60
C GLN A 184 -6.53 -1.65 -11.33
N PHE A 185 -5.71 -0.60 -11.37
CA PHE A 185 -6.07 0.67 -11.99
C PHE A 185 -5.16 0.99 -13.16
N VAL A 186 -5.74 1.44 -14.27
CA VAL A 186 -5.00 1.84 -15.47
C VAL A 186 -5.40 3.23 -15.95
N LYS A 187 -4.41 4.04 -16.33
CA LYS A 187 -4.65 5.31 -17.01
C LYS A 187 -4.84 5.05 -18.50
N CYS A 188 -6.10 4.95 -18.94
CA CYS A 188 -6.44 4.62 -20.33
C CYS A 188 -6.50 5.85 -21.24
N HIS A 189 -6.69 7.05 -20.69
CA HIS A 189 -6.77 8.30 -21.44
C HIS A 189 -6.07 9.44 -20.67
N GLN A 190 -5.76 10.56 -21.34
CA GLN A 190 -5.24 11.74 -20.66
C GLN A 190 -6.15 12.22 -19.52
N SER A 191 -7.46 11.99 -19.67
CA SER A 191 -8.49 12.42 -18.71
C SER A 191 -9.09 11.29 -17.88
N PHE A 192 -8.72 10.02 -18.09
CA PHE A 192 -9.36 8.89 -17.40
C PHE A 192 -8.37 7.89 -16.80
N ILE A 193 -8.67 7.46 -15.56
CA ILE A 193 -8.12 6.27 -14.91
C ILE A 193 -9.31 5.35 -14.61
N VAL A 194 -9.26 4.10 -15.04
CA VAL A 194 -10.32 3.10 -14.81
C VAL A 194 -9.88 2.04 -13.82
N ASN A 195 -10.83 1.52 -13.05
CA ASN A 195 -10.66 0.32 -12.24
C ASN A 195 -10.98 -0.90 -13.10
N LEU A 196 -9.99 -1.74 -13.37
CA LEU A 196 -10.14 -2.93 -14.22
C LEU A 196 -11.15 -3.93 -13.63
N ALA A 197 -11.27 -4.00 -12.29
CA ALA A 197 -12.29 -4.81 -11.62
C ALA A 197 -13.74 -4.38 -11.91
N LYS A 198 -13.93 -3.18 -12.49
CA LYS A 198 -15.23 -2.58 -12.80
C LYS A 198 -15.50 -2.49 -14.31
N VAL A 199 -14.60 -3.04 -15.09
CA VAL A 199 -14.79 -3.16 -16.54
C VAL A 199 -15.71 -4.36 -16.80
N LYS A 200 -16.86 -4.09 -17.40
CA LYS A 200 -17.82 -5.10 -17.83
C LYS A 200 -17.41 -5.70 -19.18
N GLU A 201 -16.94 -4.85 -20.09
CA GLU A 201 -16.60 -5.23 -21.46
C GLU A 201 -15.53 -4.30 -22.03
N LEU A 202 -14.62 -4.87 -22.83
CA LEU A 202 -13.67 -4.16 -23.66
C LEU A 202 -14.13 -4.18 -25.11
N ASP A 203 -14.59 -3.05 -25.62
CA ASP A 203 -14.87 -2.88 -27.04
C ASP A 203 -13.57 -2.53 -27.79
N LYS A 204 -13.01 -3.53 -28.50
CA LYS A 204 -11.77 -3.36 -29.28
C LYS A 204 -11.98 -2.56 -30.55
N VAL A 205 -13.18 -2.56 -31.08
CA VAL A 205 -13.52 -1.83 -32.34
C VAL A 205 -13.57 -0.33 -32.06
N ASN A 206 -14.34 0.06 -31.04
CA ASN A 206 -14.50 1.45 -30.65
C ASN A 206 -13.41 1.94 -29.69
N ARG A 207 -12.52 1.05 -29.22
CA ARG A 207 -11.43 1.33 -28.26
C ARG A 207 -11.94 1.99 -26.99
N CYS A 208 -12.90 1.36 -26.35
CA CYS A 208 -13.44 1.86 -25.10
C CYS A 208 -13.68 0.72 -24.10
N PHE A 209 -13.72 1.08 -22.84
CA PHE A 209 -14.22 0.23 -21.76
C PHE A 209 -15.69 0.55 -21.49
N MET A 210 -16.51 -0.47 -21.41
CA MET A 210 -17.86 -0.39 -20.85
C MET A 210 -17.76 -0.75 -19.36
N MET A 211 -18.09 0.21 -18.50
CA MET A 211 -18.01 0.01 -17.05
C MET A 211 -19.27 -0.70 -16.53
N ASP A 212 -19.18 -1.32 -15.35
CA ASP A 212 -20.33 -1.94 -14.68
C ASP A 212 -21.43 -0.92 -14.31
N SER A 213 -21.06 0.37 -14.20
CA SER A 213 -21.98 1.50 -14.00
C SER A 213 -22.79 1.86 -15.25
N GLY A 214 -22.40 1.34 -16.43
CA GLY A 214 -22.97 1.70 -17.74
C GLY A 214 -22.23 2.83 -18.47
N ASP A 215 -21.23 3.45 -17.83
CA ASP A 215 -20.41 4.49 -18.45
C ASP A 215 -19.48 3.88 -19.51
N VAL A 216 -19.23 4.65 -20.59
CA VAL A 216 -18.30 4.28 -21.67
C VAL A 216 -17.06 5.17 -21.58
N ILE A 217 -15.89 4.57 -21.40
CA ILE A 217 -14.62 5.29 -21.22
C ILE A 217 -13.69 4.99 -22.39
N GLU A 218 -13.33 6.04 -23.14
CA GLU A 218 -12.44 5.93 -24.27
C GLU A 218 -10.99 5.60 -23.88
N ILE A 219 -10.34 4.78 -24.70
CA ILE A 219 -8.92 4.46 -24.59
C ILE A 219 -8.17 5.27 -25.66
N SER A 220 -7.22 6.10 -25.25
CA SER A 220 -6.44 6.88 -26.19
C SER A 220 -5.60 5.99 -27.12
N LYS A 221 -5.41 6.41 -28.37
CA LYS A 221 -4.61 5.66 -29.35
C LYS A 221 -3.20 5.37 -28.85
N SER A 222 -2.57 6.35 -28.18
CA SER A 222 -1.22 6.22 -27.64
C SER A 222 -1.09 5.19 -26.51
N ASN A 223 -2.14 5.00 -25.71
CA ASN A 223 -2.10 4.10 -24.56
C ASN A 223 -2.72 2.73 -24.87
N TYR A 224 -3.31 2.56 -26.05
CA TYR A 224 -4.16 1.41 -26.36
C TYR A 224 -3.44 0.06 -26.10
N GLN A 225 -2.27 -0.14 -26.69
CA GLN A 225 -1.56 -1.42 -26.56
C GLN A 225 -1.18 -1.73 -25.11
N GLN A 226 -0.70 -0.73 -24.37
CA GLN A 226 -0.35 -0.88 -22.97
C GLN A 226 -1.58 -1.22 -22.12
N VAL A 227 -2.69 -0.52 -22.35
CA VAL A 227 -3.95 -0.71 -21.62
C VAL A 227 -4.53 -2.10 -21.85
N ILE A 228 -4.51 -2.57 -23.11
CA ILE A 228 -4.98 -3.92 -23.44
C ILE A 228 -4.14 -5.00 -22.77
N ASN A 229 -2.82 -4.85 -22.77
CA ASN A 229 -1.94 -5.80 -22.11
C ASN A 229 -2.23 -5.87 -20.60
N GLN A 230 -2.37 -4.72 -19.92
CA GLN A 230 -2.71 -4.66 -18.49
C GLN A 230 -4.10 -5.27 -18.21
N TYR A 231 -5.08 -5.01 -19.08
CA TYR A 231 -6.41 -5.59 -18.94
C TYR A 231 -6.40 -7.11 -19.08
N ASN A 232 -5.70 -7.64 -20.10
CA ASN A 232 -5.57 -9.09 -20.28
C ASN A 232 -4.86 -9.74 -19.09
N GLU A 233 -3.74 -9.16 -18.63
CA GLU A 233 -3.06 -9.64 -17.42
C GLU A 233 -3.95 -9.60 -16.18
N TYR A 234 -4.83 -8.62 -16.07
CA TYR A 234 -5.80 -8.54 -14.98
C TYR A 234 -6.82 -9.68 -15.07
N VAL A 235 -7.41 -9.91 -16.26
CA VAL A 235 -8.39 -10.98 -16.50
C VAL A 235 -7.80 -12.38 -16.27
N ASP A 236 -6.55 -12.59 -16.71
CA ASP A 236 -5.86 -13.88 -16.55
C ASP A 236 -5.55 -14.23 -15.07
N ARG A 237 -5.51 -13.23 -14.19
CA ARG A 237 -5.23 -13.41 -12.75
C ARG A 237 -6.48 -13.59 -11.88
N HIS A 238 -7.66 -13.26 -12.39
CA HIS A 238 -8.92 -13.21 -11.63
C HIS A 238 -10.04 -13.98 -12.31
#